data_b040e72f25b05618229dc9182633a284
#
_entry.id   b040e72f25b05618229dc9182633a284
#
_cell.length_a   1.000
_cell.length_b   1.000
_cell.length_c   1.000
_cell.angle_alpha   90.00
_cell.angle_beta   90.00
_cell.angle_gamma   90.00
#
_symmetry.space_group_name_H-M   'P 1'
#
loop_
_entity.id
_entity.type
_entity.pdbx_description
1 polymer ?
#
loop_
_entity_poly.entity_id
_entity_poly.type
_entity_poly.pdbx_seq_one_letter_code
_entity_poly.pdbx_strand_id
1 'polypeptide(L)'
;TVLLGAHIATHYIHAPAQAHEWTDDLLLIGTTDKSPEHRFTMPTPMLARVLRCAGEARLAQARAATPSERATLLDDARVFLRNAVTLDDDASESHYALACLLATQRDTDTALLHARRAIELEPAFVDAWHLTVLLLSARKDVAGARSLAAEALTQIEADDEQPPLRTFLASFDTPPSPFARACAYMQLLITHNALVELTHGVQLALYGQRDLFSAYHARVAPLSTPHAPAEQAPRFTTPGPEVAASTLEARRTFRAREATRLLQRLWLVSAASFRRADNLEQARCAIAEAEQLDARCADVWVQLAQWCLAAGQRTGAAITCLHKALACDTYHTAARVHLARVLLHEPKHEADASIRSPREAEDHARSTPSRSLGSTAHSLQDVEPSFRTPDASSTSSTSTAEALLRTVTQSHGYDVPEAWHALAQLAKQTSRPTDTQRRALLEALRLEASRPIRAWHEALALRM
;
A
#
# COMPACT_ATOMS: atom_id res chain seq x y z
N THR A 1 -10.93 9.93 25.12
CA THR A 1 -11.89 9.49 24.07
C THR A 1 -11.69 10.21 22.76
N VAL A 2 -11.62 11.56 22.74
CA VAL A 2 -11.44 12.34 21.50
C VAL A 2 -10.12 12.02 20.80
N LEU A 3 -9.01 11.95 21.54
CA LEU A 3 -7.70 11.60 20.99
C LEU A 3 -7.67 10.19 20.38
N LEU A 4 -8.31 9.22 21.02
CA LEU A 4 -8.47 7.88 20.46
C LEU A 4 -9.35 7.93 19.20
N GLY A 5 -10.41 8.74 19.20
CA GLY A 5 -11.24 8.98 18.02
C GLY A 5 -10.43 9.56 16.86
N ALA A 6 -9.58 10.54 17.09
CA ALA A 6 -8.71 11.14 16.09
C ALA A 6 -7.72 10.12 15.51
N HIS A 7 -7.10 9.30 16.35
CA HIS A 7 -6.22 8.21 15.91
C HIS A 7 -6.98 7.19 15.04
N ILE A 8 -8.17 6.77 15.45
CA ILE A 8 -9.01 5.85 14.68
C ILE A 8 -9.42 6.48 13.35
N ALA A 9 -9.82 7.76 13.34
CA ALA A 9 -10.20 8.46 12.12
C ALA A 9 -9.04 8.56 11.11
N THR A 10 -7.82 8.77 11.58
CA THR A 10 -6.63 8.85 10.72
C THR A 10 -6.25 7.49 10.13
N HIS A 11 -6.14 6.46 10.97
CA HIS A 11 -5.49 5.20 10.59
C HIS A 11 -6.46 4.09 10.13
N TYR A 12 -7.72 4.13 10.58
CA TYR A 12 -8.67 3.06 10.32
C TYR A 12 -9.87 3.47 9.46
N ILE A 13 -10.37 4.69 9.64
CA ILE A 13 -11.54 5.20 8.89
C ILE A 13 -11.12 5.97 7.64
N HIS A 14 -9.84 6.35 7.56
CA HIS A 14 -9.30 7.20 6.48
C HIS A 14 -10.02 8.55 6.34
N ALA A 15 -10.41 9.14 7.47
CA ALA A 15 -11.04 10.45 7.59
C ALA A 15 -10.09 11.46 8.29
N PRO A 16 -8.92 11.78 7.69
CA PRO A 16 -7.90 12.60 8.34
C PRO A 16 -8.33 14.05 8.56
N ALA A 17 -9.29 14.57 7.78
CA ALA A 17 -9.85 15.91 7.99
C ALA A 17 -10.60 15.98 9.32
N GLN A 18 -11.44 14.98 9.61
CA GLN A 18 -12.18 14.90 10.87
C GLN A 18 -11.25 14.70 12.07
N ALA A 19 -10.20 13.88 11.89
CA ALA A 19 -9.19 13.70 12.92
C ALA A 19 -8.48 15.01 13.27
N HIS A 20 -8.21 15.82 12.25
CA HIS A 20 -7.58 17.13 12.44
C HIS A 20 -8.49 18.10 13.19
N GLU A 21 -9.77 18.21 12.83
CA GLU A 21 -10.75 19.04 13.56
C GLU A 21 -10.78 18.66 15.05
N TRP A 22 -10.84 17.39 15.37
CA TRP A 22 -10.83 16.93 16.77
C TRP A 22 -9.53 17.23 17.52
N THR A 23 -8.39 17.21 16.84
CA THR A 23 -7.11 17.56 17.46
C THR A 23 -6.97 19.08 17.63
N ASP A 24 -7.46 19.89 16.71
CA ASP A 24 -7.49 21.35 16.83
C ASP A 24 -8.38 21.80 17.99
N ASP A 25 -9.57 21.19 18.15
CA ASP A 25 -10.44 21.45 19.30
C ASP A 25 -9.72 21.18 20.63
N LEU A 26 -8.97 20.07 20.72
CA LEU A 26 -8.18 19.74 21.91
C LEU A 26 -7.04 20.74 22.17
N LEU A 27 -6.38 21.21 21.11
CA LEU A 27 -5.34 22.24 21.22
C LEU A 27 -5.91 23.58 21.64
N LEU A 28 -7.09 23.96 21.13
CA LEU A 28 -7.79 25.19 21.51
C LEU A 28 -8.21 25.15 22.98
N ILE A 29 -8.73 24.04 23.50
CA ILE A 29 -9.10 23.88 24.91
C ILE A 29 -7.85 24.06 25.80
N GLY A 30 -6.69 23.55 25.39
CA GLY A 30 -5.43 23.68 26.11
C GLY A 30 -4.85 25.13 26.12
N THR A 31 -5.28 26.01 25.20
CA THR A 31 -4.70 27.35 24.99
C THR A 31 -5.62 28.52 25.33
N THR A 32 -6.95 28.34 25.34
CA THR A 32 -7.93 29.45 25.36
C THR A 32 -8.55 29.75 26.69
N ASP A 33 -8.25 29.01 27.75
CA ASP A 33 -8.88 29.30 29.05
C ASP A 33 -8.23 30.55 29.73
N LYS A 34 -8.80 31.73 29.43
CA LYS A 34 -8.39 33.02 29.94
C LYS A 34 -8.93 33.31 31.35
N SER A 35 -9.71 32.40 31.94
CA SER A 35 -10.20 32.59 33.29
C SER A 35 -9.16 32.12 34.34
N PRO A 36 -8.78 32.92 35.30
CA PRO A 36 -7.74 32.59 36.27
C PRO A 36 -8.12 31.47 37.23
N GLU A 37 -9.39 31.09 37.30
CA GLU A 37 -9.88 30.14 38.30
C GLU A 37 -9.89 28.67 37.87
N HIS A 38 -9.81 28.37 36.55
CA HIS A 38 -9.87 26.99 36.03
C HIS A 38 -8.87 26.79 34.88
N ARG A 39 -7.58 26.99 35.13
CA ARG A 39 -6.53 26.62 34.17
C ARG A 39 -6.41 25.10 34.12
N PHE A 40 -7.12 24.47 33.19
CA PHE A 40 -6.83 23.09 32.77
C PHE A 40 -5.53 23.11 31.95
N THR A 41 -4.41 22.96 32.60
CA THR A 41 -3.12 22.77 31.90
C THR A 41 -3.02 21.31 31.54
N MET A 42 -3.08 21.03 30.23
CA MET A 42 -2.88 19.68 29.74
C MET A 42 -1.48 19.19 30.15
N PRO A 43 -1.34 17.97 30.71
CA PRO A 43 -0.02 17.41 31.05
C PRO A 43 0.84 17.31 29.77
N THR A 44 2.13 17.61 29.90
CA THR A 44 3.08 17.64 28.78
C THR A 44 3.06 16.37 27.91
N PRO A 45 3.03 15.13 28.45
CA PRO A 45 2.93 13.93 27.64
C PRO A 45 1.61 13.85 26.87
N MET A 46 0.51 14.33 27.44
CA MET A 46 -0.78 14.35 26.75
C MET A 46 -0.78 15.37 25.61
N LEU A 47 -0.18 16.54 25.81
CA LEU A 47 -0.02 17.55 24.75
C LEU A 47 0.86 17.01 23.60
N ALA A 48 1.96 16.31 23.92
CA ALA A 48 2.81 15.67 22.93
C ALA A 48 2.02 14.68 22.05
N ARG A 49 1.12 13.90 22.66
CA ARG A 49 0.24 12.96 21.94
C ARG A 49 -0.77 13.65 21.03
N VAL A 50 -1.37 14.75 21.51
CA VAL A 50 -2.30 15.54 20.68
C VAL A 50 -1.57 16.09 19.46
N LEU A 51 -0.38 16.65 19.66
CA LEU A 51 0.46 17.16 18.58
C LEU A 51 0.88 16.05 17.60
N ARG A 52 1.23 14.86 18.11
CA ARG A 52 1.53 13.71 17.28
C ARG A 52 0.33 13.33 16.40
N CYS A 53 -0.86 13.15 16.98
CA CYS A 53 -2.07 12.83 16.22
C CYS A 53 -2.43 13.91 15.21
N ALA A 54 -2.27 15.20 15.54
CA ALA A 54 -2.47 16.30 14.61
C ALA A 54 -1.50 16.23 13.43
N GLY A 55 -0.22 15.94 13.70
CA GLY A 55 0.80 15.76 12.66
C GLY A 55 0.54 14.56 11.76
N GLU A 56 0.13 13.41 12.32
CA GLU A 56 -0.26 12.21 11.57
C GLU A 56 -1.49 12.47 10.67
N ALA A 57 -2.49 13.20 11.18
CA ALA A 57 -3.67 13.58 10.41
C ALA A 57 -3.30 14.49 9.22
N ARG A 58 -2.41 15.48 9.43
CA ARG A 58 -1.90 16.35 8.35
C ARG A 58 -1.10 15.56 7.32
N LEU A 59 -0.25 14.63 7.76
CA LEU A 59 0.50 13.75 6.87
C LEU A 59 -0.44 12.88 6.01
N ALA A 60 -1.51 12.36 6.61
CA ALA A 60 -2.52 11.59 5.88
C ALA A 60 -3.31 12.45 4.88
N GLN A 61 -3.67 13.70 5.24
CA GLN A 61 -4.29 14.67 4.32
C GLN A 61 -3.38 14.99 3.13
N ALA A 62 -2.07 15.17 3.38
CA ALA A 62 -1.10 15.50 2.34
C ALA A 62 -1.01 14.43 1.23
N ARG A 63 -1.30 13.17 1.54
CA ARG A 63 -1.31 12.08 0.54
C ARG A 63 -2.41 12.25 -0.51
N ALA A 64 -3.56 12.79 -0.13
CA ALA A 64 -4.71 12.99 -1.01
C ALA A 64 -4.77 14.42 -1.60
N ALA A 65 -3.95 15.35 -1.10
CA ALA A 65 -3.97 16.77 -1.44
C ALA A 65 -3.36 17.07 -2.81
N THR A 66 -3.74 18.22 -3.38
CA THR A 66 -3.11 18.76 -4.59
C THR A 66 -1.64 19.12 -4.33
N PRO A 67 -0.78 19.20 -5.37
CA PRO A 67 0.64 19.52 -5.18
C PRO A 67 0.91 20.83 -4.43
N SER A 68 0.04 21.85 -4.62
CA SER A 68 0.16 23.15 -3.94
C SER A 68 -0.18 23.08 -2.45
N GLU A 69 -1.24 22.35 -2.09
CA GLU A 69 -1.67 22.18 -0.71
C GLU A 69 -0.79 21.20 0.05
N ARG A 70 -0.22 20.21 -0.64
CA ARG A 70 0.62 19.18 -0.04
C ARG A 70 1.83 19.73 0.69
N ALA A 71 2.49 20.75 0.11
CA ALA A 71 3.67 21.35 0.71
C ALA A 71 3.33 21.99 2.06
N THR A 72 2.25 22.75 2.14
CA THR A 72 1.79 23.39 3.39
C THR A 72 1.38 22.38 4.44
N LEU A 73 0.65 21.32 4.03
CA LEU A 73 0.24 20.24 4.95
C LEU A 73 1.44 19.46 5.52
N LEU A 74 2.48 19.24 4.71
CA LEU A 74 3.71 18.58 5.17
C LEU A 74 4.53 19.47 6.11
N ASP A 75 4.54 20.78 5.88
CA ASP A 75 5.21 21.74 6.77
C ASP A 75 4.46 21.87 8.10
N ASP A 76 3.13 21.93 8.09
CA ASP A 76 2.32 21.89 9.31
C ASP A 76 2.56 20.59 10.09
N ALA A 77 2.52 19.44 9.41
CA ALA A 77 2.81 18.14 10.04
C ALA A 77 4.21 18.15 10.69
N ARG A 78 5.20 18.76 10.03
CA ARG A 78 6.58 18.86 10.56
C ARG A 78 6.63 19.67 11.85
N VAL A 79 5.90 20.78 11.92
CA VAL A 79 5.82 21.60 13.12
C VAL A 79 5.21 20.81 14.27
N PHE A 80 4.07 20.16 14.03
CA PHE A 80 3.40 19.38 15.05
C PHE A 80 4.25 18.22 15.58
N LEU A 81 4.85 17.43 14.67
CA LEU A 81 5.63 16.25 15.07
C LEU A 81 6.96 16.60 15.73
N ARG A 82 7.62 17.68 15.31
CA ARG A 82 8.82 18.18 16.01
C ARG A 82 8.49 18.66 17.43
N ASN A 83 7.41 19.39 17.57
CA ASN A 83 6.96 19.84 18.89
C ASN A 83 6.57 18.64 19.78
N ALA A 84 5.95 17.60 19.22
CA ALA A 84 5.63 16.38 19.96
C ALA A 84 6.90 15.72 20.52
N VAL A 85 7.94 15.56 19.69
CA VAL A 85 9.23 14.98 20.10
C VAL A 85 9.95 15.88 21.13
N THR A 86 9.90 17.22 20.95
CA THR A 86 10.55 18.13 21.91
C THR A 86 9.88 18.15 23.29
N LEU A 87 8.57 17.88 23.34
CA LEU A 87 7.82 17.81 24.60
C LEU A 87 7.98 16.45 25.29
N ASP A 88 8.17 15.38 24.53
CA ASP A 88 8.33 14.02 25.04
C ASP A 88 9.32 13.25 24.14
N ASP A 89 10.61 13.33 24.47
CA ASP A 89 11.71 12.68 23.73
C ASP A 89 11.80 11.17 24.01
N ASP A 90 11.08 10.68 25.01
CA ASP A 90 11.02 9.26 25.35
C ASP A 90 9.81 8.54 24.69
N ALA A 91 9.00 9.25 23.90
CA ALA A 91 7.87 8.67 23.20
C ALA A 91 8.31 8.04 21.86
N SER A 92 8.46 6.72 21.82
CA SER A 92 8.86 5.96 20.62
C SER A 92 7.95 6.22 19.41
N GLU A 93 6.63 6.34 19.64
CA GLU A 93 5.64 6.61 18.61
C GLU A 93 5.80 8.03 18.00
N SER A 94 6.21 9.02 18.79
CA SER A 94 6.46 10.39 18.29
C SER A 94 7.67 10.42 17.36
N HIS A 95 8.74 9.72 17.73
CA HIS A 95 9.90 9.54 16.87
C HIS A 95 9.55 8.77 15.57
N TYR A 96 8.77 7.71 15.66
CA TYR A 96 8.31 6.96 14.50
C TYR A 96 7.47 7.82 13.56
N ALA A 97 6.50 8.58 14.07
CA ALA A 97 5.65 9.46 13.27
C ALA A 97 6.49 10.56 12.55
N LEU A 98 7.48 11.14 13.26
CA LEU A 98 8.40 12.10 12.66
C LEU A 98 9.28 11.44 11.58
N ALA A 99 9.75 10.21 11.82
CA ALA A 99 10.50 9.44 10.82
C ALA A 99 9.67 9.17 9.56
N CYS A 100 8.39 8.82 9.70
CA CYS A 100 7.46 8.63 8.57
C CYS A 100 7.27 9.91 7.75
N LEU A 101 7.15 11.07 8.40
CA LEU A 101 7.07 12.37 7.72
C LEU A 101 8.36 12.68 6.96
N LEU A 102 9.51 12.57 7.61
CA LEU A 102 10.82 12.82 6.99
C LEU A 102 11.08 11.87 5.81
N ALA A 103 10.66 10.61 5.96
CA ALA A 103 10.67 9.62 4.90
C ALA A 103 9.85 10.07 3.68
N THR A 104 8.65 10.60 3.91
CA THR A 104 7.79 11.15 2.84
C THR A 104 8.45 12.36 2.17
N GLN A 105 9.16 13.19 2.93
CA GLN A 105 9.93 14.34 2.43
C GLN A 105 11.28 13.94 1.84
N ARG A 106 11.65 12.65 1.90
CA ARG A 106 12.89 12.06 1.39
C ARG A 106 14.17 12.50 2.10
N ASP A 107 14.02 13.02 3.30
CA ASP A 107 15.12 13.22 4.21
C ASP A 107 15.43 11.89 4.91
N THR A 108 16.05 10.98 4.15
CA THR A 108 16.29 9.60 4.59
C THR A 108 17.28 9.51 5.73
N ASP A 109 18.20 10.47 5.87
CA ASP A 109 19.22 10.45 6.91
C ASP A 109 18.64 10.82 8.27
N THR A 110 17.89 11.92 8.34
CA THR A 110 17.22 12.31 9.59
C THR A 110 16.06 11.36 9.92
N ALA A 111 15.34 10.83 8.92
CA ALA A 111 14.34 9.80 9.14
C ALA A 111 14.93 8.55 9.80
N LEU A 112 16.13 8.12 9.35
CA LEU A 112 16.81 6.95 9.91
C LEU A 112 17.23 7.17 11.36
N LEU A 113 17.68 8.39 11.73
CA LEU A 113 18.01 8.73 13.13
C LEU A 113 16.79 8.58 14.05
N HIS A 114 15.64 9.14 13.64
CA HIS A 114 14.42 9.06 14.43
C HIS A 114 13.84 7.64 14.46
N ALA A 115 13.89 6.89 13.36
CA ALA A 115 13.44 5.50 13.34
C ALA A 115 14.29 4.60 14.26
N ARG A 116 15.61 4.79 14.29
CA ARG A 116 16.51 4.09 15.22
C ARG A 116 16.22 4.46 16.67
N ARG A 117 15.99 5.76 16.94
CA ARG A 117 15.63 6.21 18.28
C ARG A 117 14.33 5.57 18.75
N ALA A 118 13.34 5.42 17.88
CA ALA A 118 12.09 4.70 18.19
C ALA A 118 12.33 3.23 18.59
N ILE A 119 13.25 2.55 17.91
CA ILE A 119 13.65 1.16 18.22
C ILE A 119 14.41 1.09 19.55
N GLU A 120 15.31 2.02 19.81
CA GLU A 120 16.06 2.10 21.09
C GLU A 120 15.11 2.27 22.27
N LEU A 121 14.08 3.11 22.13
CA LEU A 121 13.08 3.35 23.16
C LEU A 121 12.13 2.17 23.34
N GLU A 122 11.74 1.54 22.25
CA GLU A 122 10.85 0.37 22.27
C GLU A 122 11.29 -0.69 21.25
N PRO A 123 12.15 -1.65 21.65
CA PRO A 123 12.63 -2.71 20.76
C PRO A 123 11.53 -3.62 20.20
N ALA A 124 10.38 -3.70 20.89
CA ALA A 124 9.21 -4.46 20.45
C ALA A 124 8.37 -3.74 19.38
N PHE A 125 8.77 -2.54 18.93
CA PHE A 125 8.03 -1.73 17.95
C PHE A 125 8.33 -2.17 16.52
N VAL A 126 7.57 -3.14 16.04
CA VAL A 126 7.75 -3.79 14.72
C VAL A 126 7.72 -2.81 13.56
N ASP A 127 6.81 -1.81 13.61
CA ASP A 127 6.69 -0.82 12.53
C ASP A 127 7.93 0.06 12.40
N ALA A 128 8.61 0.37 13.51
CA ALA A 128 9.87 1.12 13.50
C ALA A 128 11.01 0.32 12.87
N TRP A 129 11.10 -0.98 13.15
CA TRP A 129 12.03 -1.89 12.46
C TRP A 129 11.75 -1.94 10.97
N HIS A 130 10.48 -2.11 10.59
CA HIS A 130 10.09 -2.15 9.17
C HIS A 130 10.44 -0.85 8.44
N LEU A 131 10.14 0.31 9.03
CA LEU A 131 10.51 1.61 8.47
C LEU A 131 12.03 1.74 8.29
N THR A 132 12.82 1.32 9.28
CA THR A 132 14.29 1.37 9.21
C THR A 132 14.83 0.51 8.06
N VAL A 133 14.27 -0.70 7.87
CA VAL A 133 14.59 -1.58 6.74
C VAL A 133 14.26 -0.90 5.40
N LEU A 134 13.10 -0.28 5.29
CA LEU A 134 12.70 0.45 4.07
C LEU A 134 13.62 1.65 3.79
N LEU A 135 14.03 2.40 4.83
CA LEU A 135 14.96 3.53 4.74
C LEU A 135 16.34 3.10 4.22
N LEU A 136 16.91 2.03 4.78
CA LEU A 136 18.17 1.46 4.30
C LEU A 136 18.06 1.00 2.84
N SER A 137 16.97 0.36 2.48
CA SER A 137 16.71 -0.03 1.09
C SER A 137 16.60 1.18 0.16
N ALA A 138 15.95 2.27 0.58
CA ALA A 138 15.88 3.52 -0.17
C ALA A 138 17.26 4.15 -0.40
N ARG A 139 18.17 3.99 0.54
CA ARG A 139 19.59 4.39 0.42
C ARG A 139 20.42 3.46 -0.45
N LYS A 140 19.82 2.44 -1.07
CA LYS A 140 20.46 1.39 -1.87
C LYS A 140 21.37 0.46 -1.07
N ASP A 141 21.32 0.50 0.24
CA ASP A 141 21.96 -0.50 1.11
C ASP A 141 21.02 -1.70 1.29
N VAL A 142 20.87 -2.47 0.22
CA VAL A 142 19.97 -3.64 0.20
C VAL A 142 20.49 -4.76 1.10
N ALA A 143 21.81 -4.91 1.18
CA ALA A 143 22.44 -5.93 2.01
C ALA A 143 22.24 -5.63 3.50
N GLY A 144 22.48 -4.38 3.92
CA GLY A 144 22.22 -3.92 5.28
C GLY A 144 20.74 -4.01 5.65
N ALA A 145 19.83 -3.60 4.73
CA ALA A 145 18.40 -3.72 4.94
C ALA A 145 17.95 -5.17 5.16
N ARG A 146 18.48 -6.12 4.37
CA ARG A 146 18.17 -7.55 4.52
C ARG A 146 18.69 -8.12 5.85
N SER A 147 19.93 -7.79 6.22
CA SER A 147 20.54 -8.24 7.49
C SER A 147 19.74 -7.72 8.68
N LEU A 148 19.38 -6.43 8.67
CA LEU A 148 18.57 -5.82 9.72
C LEU A 148 17.16 -6.43 9.79
N ALA A 149 16.54 -6.74 8.65
CA ALA A 149 15.22 -7.38 8.64
C ALA A 149 15.28 -8.79 9.26
N ALA A 150 16.33 -9.57 8.97
CA ALA A 150 16.53 -10.89 9.57
C ALA A 150 16.74 -10.78 11.09
N GLU A 151 17.57 -9.84 11.55
CA GLU A 151 17.79 -9.57 12.97
C GLU A 151 16.51 -9.16 13.69
N ALA A 152 15.74 -8.23 13.10
CA ALA A 152 14.46 -7.77 13.64
C ALA A 152 13.45 -8.91 13.78
N LEU A 153 13.35 -9.80 12.78
CA LEU A 153 12.45 -10.95 12.84
C LEU A 153 12.83 -11.91 13.98
N THR A 154 14.12 -12.22 14.14
CA THR A 154 14.59 -13.09 15.24
C THR A 154 14.34 -12.46 16.61
N GLN A 155 14.53 -11.14 16.76
CA GLN A 155 14.28 -10.45 18.00
C GLN A 155 12.79 -10.40 18.36
N ILE A 156 11.92 -10.11 17.39
CA ILE A 156 10.47 -10.10 17.60
C ILE A 156 9.95 -11.50 17.98
N GLU A 157 10.51 -12.56 17.39
CA GLU A 157 10.17 -13.94 17.74
C GLU A 157 10.58 -14.28 19.19
N ALA A 158 11.77 -13.88 19.59
CA ALA A 158 12.25 -14.06 20.97
C ALA A 158 11.40 -13.27 21.98
N ASP A 159 10.97 -12.06 21.64
CA ASP A 159 10.10 -11.24 22.49
C ASP A 159 8.67 -11.82 22.61
N ASP A 160 8.18 -12.52 21.56
CA ASP A 160 6.87 -13.18 21.60
C ASP A 160 6.86 -14.41 22.52
N GLU A 161 8.01 -15.10 22.69
CA GLU A 161 8.17 -16.22 23.61
C GLU A 161 8.27 -15.78 25.09
N GLN A 162 8.77 -14.57 25.32
CA GLN A 162 8.86 -13.98 26.66
C GLN A 162 7.81 -12.89 26.80
N PRO A 163 6.75 -13.09 27.61
CA PRO A 163 5.79 -12.02 27.87
C PRO A 163 6.56 -10.81 28.41
N PRO A 164 6.44 -9.62 27.78
CA PRO A 164 7.21 -8.47 28.17
C PRO A 164 6.92 -8.17 29.65
N LEU A 165 7.94 -8.14 30.45
CA LEU A 165 7.90 -7.64 31.82
C LEU A 165 7.74 -6.11 31.70
N ARG A 166 6.55 -5.69 31.27
CA ARG A 166 6.26 -4.26 31.13
C ARG A 166 6.27 -3.66 32.52
N THR A 167 7.29 -2.92 32.79
CA THR A 167 7.28 -1.93 33.86
C THR A 167 6.08 -1.03 33.63
N PHE A 168 5.10 -1.19 34.51
CA PHE A 168 3.78 -0.53 34.53
C PHE A 168 3.82 1.02 34.51
N LEU A 169 4.99 1.63 34.35
CA LEU A 169 5.24 3.05 34.57
C LEU A 169 5.60 3.84 33.30
N ALA A 170 5.82 3.21 32.16
CA ALA A 170 6.51 3.94 31.10
C ALA A 170 5.63 4.48 29.96
N SER A 171 4.39 4.04 29.77
CA SER A 171 3.64 4.60 28.65
C SER A 171 2.14 4.52 28.89
N PHE A 172 1.50 5.69 28.87
CA PHE A 172 0.05 5.80 28.78
C PHE A 172 -0.49 5.35 27.41
N ASP A 173 0.38 4.97 26.48
CA ASP A 173 -0.01 4.48 25.18
C ASP A 173 -0.42 3.00 25.27
N THR A 174 -1.57 2.70 24.72
CA THR A 174 -2.03 1.33 24.65
C THR A 174 -1.12 0.57 23.68
N PRO A 175 -0.51 -0.55 24.11
CA PRO A 175 0.30 -1.37 23.20
C PRO A 175 -0.54 -1.78 21.98
N PRO A 176 0.10 -1.89 20.82
CA PRO A 176 -0.60 -2.37 19.63
C PRO A 176 -1.26 -3.73 19.91
N SER A 177 -2.44 -3.92 19.37
CA SER A 177 -3.15 -5.19 19.60
C SER A 177 -2.32 -6.35 19.06
N PRO A 178 -2.43 -7.58 19.62
CA PRO A 178 -1.76 -8.76 19.08
C PRO A 178 -2.02 -8.97 17.59
N PHE A 179 -3.22 -8.64 17.11
CA PHE A 179 -3.53 -8.70 15.68
C PHE A 179 -2.75 -7.65 14.86
N ALA A 180 -2.68 -6.39 15.32
CA ALA A 180 -1.92 -5.35 14.64
C ALA A 180 -0.42 -5.70 14.60
N ARG A 181 0.14 -6.21 15.71
CA ARG A 181 1.53 -6.66 15.80
C ARG A 181 1.80 -7.84 14.85
N ALA A 182 0.88 -8.80 14.75
CA ALA A 182 0.99 -9.90 13.80
C ALA A 182 0.96 -9.42 12.35
N CYS A 183 0.11 -8.44 12.02
CA CYS A 183 0.07 -7.84 10.69
C CYS A 183 1.37 -7.08 10.35
N ALA A 184 1.91 -6.31 11.30
CA ALA A 184 3.18 -5.59 11.13
C ALA A 184 4.36 -6.56 10.94
N TYR A 185 4.41 -7.64 11.74
CA TYR A 185 5.38 -8.72 11.55
C TYR A 185 5.31 -9.32 10.14
N MET A 186 4.11 -9.61 9.64
CA MET A 186 3.94 -10.15 8.29
C MET A 186 4.42 -9.17 7.21
N GLN A 187 4.21 -7.87 7.39
CA GLN A 187 4.71 -6.87 6.45
C GLN A 187 6.25 -6.83 6.42
N LEU A 188 6.89 -6.92 7.57
CA LEU A 188 8.35 -7.01 7.67
C LEU A 188 8.86 -8.30 7.00
N LEU A 189 8.20 -9.43 7.23
CA LEU A 189 8.57 -10.73 6.65
C LEU A 189 8.42 -10.73 5.11
N ILE A 190 7.36 -10.14 4.58
CA ILE A 190 7.16 -9.93 3.13
C ILE A 190 8.30 -9.07 2.56
N THR A 191 8.65 -7.99 3.24
CA THR A 191 9.75 -7.10 2.84
C THR A 191 11.09 -7.83 2.86
N HIS A 192 11.36 -8.62 3.90
CA HIS A 192 12.55 -9.46 3.99
C HIS A 192 12.64 -10.43 2.81
N ASN A 193 11.56 -11.15 2.47
CA ASN A 193 11.54 -12.06 1.34
C ASN A 193 11.77 -11.34 -0.01
N ALA A 194 11.25 -10.13 -0.17
CA ALA A 194 11.52 -9.31 -1.35
C ALA A 194 12.99 -8.85 -1.43
N LEU A 195 13.62 -8.56 -0.29
CA LEU A 195 15.05 -8.25 -0.22
C LEU A 195 15.92 -9.48 -0.53
N VAL A 196 15.49 -10.66 -0.10
CA VAL A 196 16.13 -11.95 -0.49
C VAL A 196 16.04 -12.14 -2.01
N GLU A 197 14.89 -11.87 -2.61
CA GLU A 197 14.74 -11.93 -4.07
C GLU A 197 15.71 -11.00 -4.80
N LEU A 198 15.90 -9.78 -4.30
CA LEU A 198 16.82 -8.80 -4.89
C LEU A 198 18.30 -9.17 -4.74
N THR A 199 18.66 -9.82 -3.64
CA THR A 199 20.07 -10.13 -3.32
C THR A 199 20.51 -11.51 -3.81
N HIS A 200 19.62 -12.48 -3.78
CA HIS A 200 19.93 -13.90 -4.04
C HIS A 200 19.13 -14.49 -5.20
N GLY A 201 18.24 -13.71 -5.79
CA GLY A 201 17.42 -14.14 -6.92
C GLY A 201 16.08 -14.76 -6.51
N VAL A 202 15.21 -14.86 -7.51
CA VAL A 202 13.80 -15.25 -7.34
C VAL A 202 13.62 -16.67 -6.82
N GLN A 203 14.52 -17.59 -7.17
CA GLN A 203 14.40 -18.99 -6.75
C GLN A 203 14.50 -19.14 -5.23
N LEU A 204 15.44 -18.42 -4.58
CA LEU A 204 15.56 -18.47 -3.12
C LEU A 204 14.34 -17.83 -2.43
N ALA A 205 13.83 -16.74 -2.98
CA ALA A 205 12.61 -16.10 -2.47
C ALA A 205 11.36 -17.00 -2.57
N LEU A 206 11.28 -17.83 -3.63
CA LEU A 206 10.20 -18.81 -3.78
C LEU A 206 10.23 -19.89 -2.70
N TYR A 207 11.41 -20.32 -2.26
CA TYR A 207 11.51 -21.24 -1.10
C TYR A 207 10.97 -20.59 0.18
N GLY A 208 11.29 -19.31 0.42
CA GLY A 208 10.80 -18.56 1.58
C GLY A 208 9.29 -18.29 1.57
N GLN A 209 8.60 -18.46 0.45
CA GLN A 209 7.14 -18.24 0.40
C GLN A 209 6.36 -19.22 1.28
N ARG A 210 6.82 -20.45 1.43
CA ARG A 210 6.21 -21.41 2.34
C ARG A 210 6.18 -20.89 3.77
N ASP A 211 7.26 -20.24 4.19
CA ASP A 211 7.38 -19.69 5.54
C ASP A 211 6.46 -18.49 5.72
N LEU A 212 6.25 -17.68 4.67
CA LEU A 212 5.27 -16.58 4.69
C LEU A 212 3.85 -17.09 4.97
N PHE A 213 3.39 -18.11 4.25
CA PHE A 213 2.05 -18.68 4.47
C PHE A 213 1.96 -19.38 5.82
N SER A 214 3.01 -20.11 6.25
CA SER A 214 3.07 -20.73 7.56
C SER A 214 2.96 -19.70 8.68
N ALA A 215 3.72 -18.61 8.59
CA ALA A 215 3.65 -17.50 9.56
C ALA A 215 2.27 -16.83 9.59
N TYR A 216 1.63 -16.64 8.42
CA TYR A 216 0.27 -16.12 8.35
C TYR A 216 -0.72 -17.02 9.10
N HIS A 217 -0.68 -18.32 8.84
CA HIS A 217 -1.58 -19.27 9.48
C HIS A 217 -1.31 -19.42 10.99
N ALA A 218 -0.07 -19.28 11.42
CA ALA A 218 0.29 -19.36 12.82
C ALA A 218 -0.08 -18.09 13.62
N ARG A 219 0.14 -16.89 13.03
CA ARG A 219 0.07 -15.63 13.77
C ARG A 219 -1.19 -14.80 13.50
N VAL A 220 -1.67 -14.76 12.25
CA VAL A 220 -2.77 -13.87 11.85
C VAL A 220 -4.12 -14.59 11.83
N ALA A 221 -4.18 -15.76 11.20
CA ALA A 221 -5.43 -16.50 11.04
C ALA A 221 -6.15 -16.78 12.36
N PRO A 222 -5.48 -17.22 13.46
CA PRO A 222 -6.15 -17.50 14.73
C PRO A 222 -6.78 -16.26 15.37
N LEU A 223 -6.19 -15.07 15.16
CA LEU A 223 -6.65 -13.80 15.73
C LEU A 223 -7.79 -13.16 14.93
N SER A 224 -8.03 -13.63 13.70
CA SER A 224 -9.07 -13.15 12.80
C SER A 224 -10.36 -13.96 12.85
N THR A 225 -10.34 -15.13 13.49
CA THR A 225 -11.53 -16.01 13.57
C THR A 225 -12.60 -15.46 14.52
N PRO A 226 -13.89 -15.78 14.30
CA PRO A 226 -14.99 -15.33 15.18
C PRO A 226 -14.85 -15.81 16.63
N HIS A 227 -14.08 -16.91 16.85
CA HIS A 227 -13.84 -17.54 18.15
C HIS A 227 -12.53 -17.08 18.80
N ALA A 228 -11.82 -16.11 18.21
CA ALA A 228 -10.61 -15.57 18.81
C ALA A 228 -10.94 -15.03 20.22
N PRO A 229 -10.08 -15.32 21.23
CA PRO A 229 -10.30 -14.85 22.60
C PRO A 229 -10.46 -13.32 22.57
N ALA A 230 -11.52 -12.85 23.22
CA ALA A 230 -11.75 -11.41 23.32
C ALA A 230 -10.61 -10.81 24.13
N GLU A 231 -9.80 -9.95 23.50
CA GLU A 231 -8.84 -9.11 24.22
C GLU A 231 -9.59 -8.39 25.34
N GLN A 232 -9.09 -8.53 26.57
CA GLN A 232 -9.67 -7.83 27.70
C GLN A 232 -9.55 -6.33 27.43
N ALA A 233 -10.70 -5.72 27.09
CA ALA A 233 -10.76 -4.26 27.01
C ALA A 233 -10.39 -3.68 28.37
N PRO A 234 -9.60 -2.57 28.41
CA PRO A 234 -9.33 -1.90 29.66
C PRO A 234 -10.66 -1.56 30.35
N ARG A 235 -10.78 -1.97 31.61
CA ARG A 235 -12.01 -1.93 32.41
C ARG A 235 -12.47 -0.53 32.85
N PHE A 236 -12.24 0.49 32.02
CA PHE A 236 -12.67 1.85 32.31
C PHE A 236 -13.92 2.19 31.48
N THR A 237 -15.06 2.15 32.13
CA THR A 237 -16.42 2.35 31.63
C THR A 237 -17.02 1.10 30.95
N THR A 238 -17.95 0.47 31.64
CA THR A 238 -18.82 -0.58 31.08
C THR A 238 -19.81 0.06 30.15
N PRO A 239 -19.63 -0.05 28.81
CA PRO A 239 -20.73 0.26 27.87
C PRO A 239 -21.87 -0.70 28.13
N GLY A 240 -23.11 -0.28 27.91
CA GLY A 240 -24.25 -1.19 28.00
C GLY A 240 -24.03 -2.43 27.12
N PRO A 241 -24.61 -3.58 27.46
CA PRO A 241 -24.33 -4.87 26.82
C PRO A 241 -24.55 -4.85 25.29
N GLU A 242 -25.48 -4.06 24.78
CA GLU A 242 -25.75 -3.93 23.34
C GLU A 242 -24.62 -3.16 22.60
N VAL A 243 -24.10 -2.09 23.19
CA VAL A 243 -22.99 -1.31 22.61
C VAL A 243 -21.70 -2.12 22.64
N ALA A 244 -21.49 -2.90 23.71
CA ALA A 244 -20.33 -3.79 23.79
C ALA A 244 -20.40 -4.91 22.74
N ALA A 245 -21.57 -5.49 22.48
CA ALA A 245 -21.76 -6.51 21.46
C ALA A 245 -21.50 -5.97 20.04
N SER A 246 -22.06 -4.80 19.70
CA SER A 246 -21.89 -4.18 18.38
C SER A 246 -20.44 -3.77 18.11
N THR A 247 -19.73 -3.25 19.11
CA THR A 247 -18.32 -2.90 18.97
C THR A 247 -17.42 -4.13 18.82
N LEU A 248 -17.74 -5.23 19.49
CA LEU A 248 -17.01 -6.49 19.36
C LEU A 248 -17.18 -7.10 17.96
N GLU A 249 -18.39 -7.05 17.42
CA GLU A 249 -18.68 -7.53 16.07
C GLU A 249 -17.99 -6.67 15.01
N ALA A 250 -18.00 -5.35 15.14
CA ALA A 250 -17.27 -4.43 14.27
C ALA A 250 -15.75 -4.71 14.28
N ARG A 251 -15.17 -4.98 15.45
CA ARG A 251 -13.74 -5.37 15.56
C ARG A 251 -13.46 -6.70 14.86
N ARG A 252 -14.34 -7.71 15.02
CA ARG A 252 -14.18 -9.01 14.37
C ARG A 252 -14.26 -8.89 12.86
N THR A 253 -15.23 -8.17 12.33
CA THR A 253 -15.36 -7.94 10.89
C THR A 253 -14.19 -7.18 10.31
N PHE A 254 -13.65 -6.19 11.04
CA PHE A 254 -12.45 -5.46 10.64
C PHE A 254 -11.25 -6.41 10.57
N ARG A 255 -10.95 -7.20 11.63
CA ARG A 255 -9.84 -8.14 11.67
C ARG A 255 -9.95 -9.18 10.55
N ALA A 256 -11.13 -9.72 10.31
CA ALA A 256 -11.37 -10.68 9.24
C ALA A 256 -11.06 -10.08 7.86
N ARG A 257 -11.49 -8.85 7.61
CA ARG A 257 -11.20 -8.14 6.36
C ARG A 257 -9.70 -7.86 6.18
N GLU A 258 -9.04 -7.38 7.21
CA GLU A 258 -7.60 -7.09 7.15
C GLU A 258 -6.76 -8.38 6.99
N ALA A 259 -7.14 -9.47 7.65
CA ALA A 259 -6.52 -10.77 7.47
C ALA A 259 -6.70 -11.28 6.03
N THR A 260 -7.92 -11.15 5.47
CA THR A 260 -8.18 -11.52 4.06
C THR A 260 -7.37 -10.68 3.09
N ARG A 261 -7.27 -9.36 3.30
CA ARG A 261 -6.42 -8.47 2.48
C ARG A 261 -4.95 -8.85 2.55
N LEU A 262 -4.46 -9.20 3.74
CA LEU A 262 -3.08 -9.63 3.92
C LEU A 262 -2.81 -10.95 3.20
N LEU A 263 -3.72 -11.94 3.31
CA LEU A 263 -3.61 -13.21 2.59
C LEU A 263 -3.64 -13.00 1.07
N GLN A 264 -4.55 -12.15 0.59
CA GLN A 264 -4.60 -11.78 -0.82
C GLN A 264 -3.28 -11.16 -1.30
N ARG A 265 -2.69 -10.26 -0.48
CA ARG A 265 -1.38 -9.66 -0.77
C ARG A 265 -0.27 -10.71 -0.85
N LEU A 266 -0.28 -11.72 0.03
CA LEU A 266 0.68 -12.84 -0.04
C LEU A 266 0.56 -13.60 -1.37
N TRP A 267 -0.65 -13.92 -1.80
CA TRP A 267 -0.87 -14.56 -3.10
C TRP A 267 -0.40 -13.70 -4.27
N LEU A 268 -0.64 -12.39 -4.24
CA LEU A 268 -0.19 -11.48 -5.31
C LEU A 268 1.33 -11.32 -5.36
N VAL A 269 2.00 -11.27 -4.20
CA VAL A 269 3.48 -11.28 -4.13
C VAL A 269 4.02 -12.60 -4.69
N SER A 270 3.42 -13.73 -4.34
CA SER A 270 3.79 -15.04 -4.86
C SER A 270 3.60 -15.12 -6.38
N ALA A 271 2.47 -14.63 -6.89
CA ALA A 271 2.20 -14.56 -8.32
C ALA A 271 3.26 -13.74 -9.07
N ALA A 272 3.65 -12.60 -8.52
CA ALA A 272 4.69 -11.76 -9.10
C ALA A 272 6.06 -12.46 -9.11
N SER A 273 6.42 -13.18 -8.05
CA SER A 273 7.68 -13.96 -7.99
C SER A 273 7.65 -15.15 -8.95
N PHE A 274 6.54 -15.91 -9.04
CA PHE A 274 6.40 -16.98 -10.02
C PHE A 274 6.50 -16.47 -11.46
N ARG A 275 5.88 -15.32 -11.77
CA ARG A 275 5.97 -14.70 -13.10
C ARG A 275 7.42 -14.33 -13.44
N ARG A 276 8.18 -13.75 -12.49
CA ARG A 276 9.61 -13.42 -12.69
C ARG A 276 10.50 -14.65 -12.80
N ALA A 277 10.07 -15.78 -12.24
CA ALA A 277 10.73 -17.08 -12.38
C ALA A 277 10.33 -17.82 -13.67
N ASP A 278 9.56 -17.17 -14.55
CA ASP A 278 8.99 -17.76 -15.78
C ASP A 278 8.08 -18.97 -15.54
N ASN A 279 7.55 -19.10 -14.33
CA ASN A 279 6.58 -20.12 -13.96
C ASN A 279 5.15 -19.56 -14.07
N LEU A 280 4.68 -19.42 -15.31
CA LEU A 280 3.42 -18.76 -15.63
C LEU A 280 2.20 -19.51 -15.13
N GLU A 281 2.26 -20.86 -15.06
CA GLU A 281 1.15 -21.66 -14.53
C GLU A 281 0.93 -21.42 -13.03
N GLN A 282 1.99 -21.49 -12.23
CA GLN A 282 1.90 -21.21 -10.81
C GLN A 282 1.50 -19.75 -10.54
N ALA A 283 2.01 -18.82 -11.34
CA ALA A 283 1.61 -17.42 -11.27
C ALA A 283 0.08 -17.27 -11.50
N ARG A 284 -0.49 -17.96 -12.49
CA ARG A 284 -1.92 -17.91 -12.77
C ARG A 284 -2.74 -18.53 -11.65
N CYS A 285 -2.28 -19.66 -11.08
CA CYS A 285 -2.94 -20.27 -9.91
C CYS A 285 -2.93 -19.31 -8.70
N ALA A 286 -1.82 -18.68 -8.40
CA ALA A 286 -1.73 -17.72 -7.29
C ALA A 286 -2.64 -16.48 -7.50
N ILE A 287 -2.78 -16.00 -8.75
CA ILE A 287 -3.73 -14.92 -9.07
C ILE A 287 -5.18 -15.41 -8.85
N ALA A 288 -5.50 -16.65 -9.23
CA ALA A 288 -6.84 -17.19 -9.03
C ALA A 288 -7.21 -17.30 -7.55
N GLU A 289 -6.28 -17.73 -6.70
CA GLU A 289 -6.48 -17.74 -5.25
C GLU A 289 -6.72 -16.32 -4.69
N ALA A 290 -5.96 -15.33 -5.17
CA ALA A 290 -6.17 -13.93 -4.77
C ALA A 290 -7.53 -13.40 -5.26
N GLU A 291 -7.98 -13.76 -6.45
CA GLU A 291 -9.26 -13.39 -7.03
C GLU A 291 -10.45 -13.97 -6.23
N GLN A 292 -10.34 -15.23 -5.77
CA GLN A 292 -11.36 -15.87 -4.94
C GLN A 292 -11.55 -15.16 -3.60
N LEU A 293 -10.49 -14.60 -3.03
CA LEU A 293 -10.57 -13.86 -1.76
C LEU A 293 -11.31 -12.52 -1.92
N ASP A 294 -10.97 -11.74 -2.93
CA ASP A 294 -11.65 -10.49 -3.27
C ASP A 294 -11.41 -10.11 -4.74
N ALA A 295 -12.40 -10.35 -5.59
CA ALA A 295 -12.37 -9.98 -7.00
C ALA A 295 -12.45 -8.46 -7.26
N ARG A 296 -12.80 -7.65 -6.24
CA ARG A 296 -12.85 -6.18 -6.36
C ARG A 296 -11.52 -5.50 -6.08
N CYS A 297 -10.48 -6.25 -5.73
CA CYS A 297 -9.16 -5.70 -5.53
C CYS A 297 -8.50 -5.37 -6.89
N ALA A 298 -8.12 -4.11 -7.09
CA ALA A 298 -7.51 -3.65 -8.34
C ALA A 298 -6.17 -4.34 -8.62
N ASP A 299 -5.39 -4.65 -7.56
CA ASP A 299 -4.08 -5.32 -7.70
C ASP A 299 -4.18 -6.70 -8.35
N VAL A 300 -5.28 -7.44 -8.15
CA VAL A 300 -5.53 -8.74 -8.79
C VAL A 300 -5.55 -8.58 -10.31
N TRP A 301 -6.28 -7.59 -10.79
CA TRP A 301 -6.41 -7.32 -12.22
C TRP A 301 -5.12 -6.76 -12.83
N VAL A 302 -4.33 -6.00 -12.05
CA VAL A 302 -3.00 -5.55 -12.47
C VAL A 302 -2.06 -6.75 -12.63
N GLN A 303 -2.01 -7.68 -11.67
CA GLN A 303 -1.17 -8.87 -11.77
C GLN A 303 -1.63 -9.78 -12.92
N LEU A 304 -2.94 -9.91 -13.15
CA LEU A 304 -3.48 -10.66 -14.29
C LEU A 304 -3.08 -10.02 -15.63
N ALA A 305 -3.11 -8.69 -15.72
CA ALA A 305 -2.65 -7.99 -16.93
C ALA A 305 -1.15 -8.23 -17.18
N GLN A 306 -0.33 -8.16 -16.15
CA GLN A 306 1.12 -8.45 -16.25
C GLN A 306 1.38 -9.92 -16.63
N TRP A 307 0.57 -10.84 -16.12
CA TRP A 307 0.63 -12.24 -16.51
C TRP A 307 0.26 -12.43 -17.98
N CYS A 308 -0.82 -11.79 -18.49
CA CYS A 308 -1.20 -11.82 -19.89
C CYS A 308 -0.06 -11.35 -20.81
N LEU A 309 0.64 -10.28 -20.43
CA LEU A 309 1.78 -9.76 -21.19
C LEU A 309 2.97 -10.74 -21.16
N ALA A 310 3.29 -11.33 -20.01
CA ALA A 310 4.37 -12.30 -19.88
C ALA A 310 4.06 -13.62 -20.64
N ALA A 311 2.81 -14.05 -20.66
CA ALA A 311 2.35 -15.24 -21.38
C ALA A 311 2.26 -15.04 -22.91
N GLY A 312 2.67 -13.88 -23.44
CA GLY A 312 2.58 -13.57 -24.87
C GLY A 312 1.16 -13.50 -25.41
N GLN A 313 0.17 -13.30 -24.54
CA GLN A 313 -1.22 -13.12 -24.95
C GLN A 313 -1.39 -11.79 -25.69
N ARG A 314 -2.51 -11.66 -26.42
CA ARG A 314 -2.83 -10.41 -27.13
C ARG A 314 -2.89 -9.24 -26.15
N THR A 315 -2.29 -8.11 -26.50
CA THR A 315 -2.28 -6.87 -25.70
C THR A 315 -3.69 -6.43 -25.27
N GLY A 316 -4.71 -6.71 -26.09
CA GLY A 316 -6.12 -6.44 -25.76
C GLY A 316 -6.60 -7.12 -24.47
N ALA A 317 -6.14 -8.34 -24.17
CA ALA A 317 -6.49 -9.01 -22.91
C ALA A 317 -5.90 -8.27 -21.69
N ALA A 318 -4.65 -7.81 -21.79
CA ALA A 318 -4.02 -7.01 -20.73
C ALA A 318 -4.73 -5.67 -20.54
N ILE A 319 -5.11 -4.99 -21.62
CA ILE A 319 -5.88 -3.73 -21.60
C ILE A 319 -7.23 -3.94 -20.90
N THR A 320 -7.94 -5.02 -21.23
CA THR A 320 -9.22 -5.36 -20.59
C THR A 320 -9.05 -5.56 -19.07
N CYS A 321 -8.02 -6.28 -18.64
CA CYS A 321 -7.71 -6.45 -17.21
C CYS A 321 -7.39 -5.12 -16.52
N LEU A 322 -6.62 -4.24 -17.18
CA LEU A 322 -6.29 -2.93 -16.60
C LEU A 322 -7.51 -2.00 -16.51
N HIS A 323 -8.44 -2.07 -17.47
CA HIS A 323 -9.71 -1.37 -17.34
C HIS A 323 -10.57 -1.90 -16.19
N LYS A 324 -10.60 -3.22 -15.97
CA LYS A 324 -11.24 -3.81 -14.78
C LYS A 324 -10.59 -3.33 -13.48
N ALA A 325 -9.26 -3.26 -13.43
CA ALA A 325 -8.55 -2.68 -12.28
C ALA A 325 -9.00 -1.24 -11.99
N LEU A 326 -9.11 -0.41 -13.04
CA LEU A 326 -9.57 0.98 -12.93
C LEU A 326 -11.06 1.11 -12.62
N ALA A 327 -11.88 0.11 -12.95
CA ALA A 327 -13.28 0.04 -12.55
C ALA A 327 -13.41 -0.28 -11.05
N CYS A 328 -12.48 -1.07 -10.48
CA CYS A 328 -12.43 -1.35 -9.05
C CYS A 328 -11.88 -0.17 -8.24
N ASP A 329 -10.81 0.45 -8.72
CA ASP A 329 -10.19 1.65 -8.15
C ASP A 329 -9.75 2.61 -9.25
N THR A 330 -10.53 3.67 -9.42
CA THR A 330 -10.31 4.69 -10.48
C THR A 330 -8.96 5.39 -10.36
N TYR A 331 -8.43 5.50 -9.14
CA TYR A 331 -7.16 6.21 -8.87
C TYR A 331 -5.96 5.27 -8.74
N HIS A 332 -6.12 3.99 -9.04
CA HIS A 332 -5.07 2.99 -8.89
C HIS A 332 -3.85 3.30 -9.77
N THR A 333 -2.77 3.72 -9.12
CA THR A 333 -1.58 4.25 -9.79
C THR A 333 -0.91 3.22 -10.71
N ALA A 334 -0.71 1.98 -10.23
CA ALA A 334 -0.07 0.94 -11.01
C ALA A 334 -0.89 0.59 -12.27
N ALA A 335 -2.23 0.48 -12.15
CA ALA A 335 -3.09 0.21 -13.30
C ALA A 335 -2.98 1.29 -14.38
N ARG A 336 -2.98 2.56 -13.99
CA ARG A 336 -2.83 3.68 -14.92
C ARG A 336 -1.47 3.69 -15.61
N VAL A 337 -0.39 3.46 -14.85
CA VAL A 337 0.97 3.42 -15.40
C VAL A 337 1.13 2.26 -16.38
N HIS A 338 0.64 1.06 -16.03
CA HIS A 338 0.72 -0.09 -16.93
C HIS A 338 -0.16 0.08 -18.16
N LEU A 339 -1.38 0.60 -18.00
CA LEU A 339 -2.26 0.88 -19.13
C LEU A 339 -1.61 1.87 -20.11
N ALA A 340 -1.06 2.96 -19.59
CA ALA A 340 -0.35 3.92 -20.42
C ALA A 340 0.86 3.29 -21.14
N ARG A 341 1.64 2.44 -20.47
CA ARG A 341 2.76 1.72 -21.09
C ARG A 341 2.31 0.78 -22.21
N VAL A 342 1.25 0.01 -21.98
CA VAL A 342 0.71 -0.90 -23.00
C VAL A 342 0.24 -0.12 -24.21
N LEU A 343 -0.52 0.98 -24.01
CA LEU A 343 -0.97 1.85 -25.10
C LEU A 343 0.18 2.52 -25.88
N LEU A 344 1.31 2.78 -25.23
CA LEU A 344 2.51 3.32 -25.89
C LEU A 344 3.27 2.29 -26.73
N HIS A 345 3.17 1.01 -26.39
CA HIS A 345 3.87 -0.08 -27.08
C HIS A 345 2.97 -0.81 -28.07
N GLU A 346 1.69 -0.44 -28.17
CA GLU A 346 0.78 -1.02 -29.17
C GLU A 346 1.29 -0.72 -30.59
N PRO A 347 1.60 -1.74 -31.42
CA PRO A 347 1.98 -1.50 -32.79
C PRO A 347 0.78 -0.90 -33.54
N LYS A 348 0.99 0.21 -34.23
CA LYS A 348 -0.03 1.00 -34.98
C LYS A 348 -0.81 0.22 -36.04
N HIS A 349 -0.55 -1.07 -36.21
CA HIS A 349 -1.08 -1.93 -37.28
C HIS A 349 -2.32 -2.77 -36.90
N GLU A 350 -2.72 -2.88 -35.63
CA GLU A 350 -3.89 -3.69 -35.28
C GLU A 350 -5.24 -2.96 -35.43
N ALA A 351 -5.24 -1.63 -35.53
CA ALA A 351 -6.46 -0.84 -35.69
C ALA A 351 -7.09 -1.01 -37.10
N ASP A 352 -6.28 -1.33 -38.14
CA ASP A 352 -6.77 -1.53 -39.51
C ASP A 352 -7.24 -2.97 -39.80
N ALA A 353 -6.87 -3.95 -38.99
CA ALA A 353 -7.28 -5.36 -39.22
C ALA A 353 -8.70 -5.65 -38.72
N SER A 354 -9.28 -4.80 -37.87
CA SER A 354 -10.65 -5.00 -37.34
C SER A 354 -11.76 -4.50 -38.25
N ILE A 355 -11.43 -3.84 -39.38
CA ILE A 355 -12.43 -3.30 -40.36
C ILE A 355 -12.59 -4.21 -41.59
N ARG A 356 -11.83 -5.31 -41.72
CA ARG A 356 -12.11 -6.27 -42.79
C ARG A 356 -13.27 -7.19 -42.40
N SER A 357 -14.41 -6.90 -43.03
CA SER A 357 -15.67 -7.61 -42.91
C SER A 357 -15.54 -9.13 -43.04
N PRO A 358 -16.36 -9.91 -42.31
CA PRO A 358 -16.39 -11.37 -42.40
C PRO A 358 -17.21 -11.81 -43.58
N ARG A 359 -16.66 -11.79 -44.80
CA ARG A 359 -17.37 -12.27 -46.01
C ARG A 359 -16.62 -13.31 -46.86
N GLU A 360 -15.45 -13.82 -46.39
CA GLU A 360 -14.70 -14.83 -47.18
C GLU A 360 -14.13 -15.98 -46.31
N ALA A 361 -14.86 -16.46 -45.30
CA ALA A 361 -14.45 -17.62 -44.50
C ALA A 361 -15.50 -18.74 -44.44
N GLU A 362 -16.36 -18.88 -45.44
CA GLU A 362 -17.40 -19.93 -45.47
C GLU A 362 -17.13 -21.05 -46.49
N ASP A 363 -15.92 -21.39 -46.81
CA ASP A 363 -15.69 -22.49 -47.74
C ASP A 363 -14.55 -23.45 -47.44
N HIS A 364 -14.22 -23.74 -46.18
CA HIS A 364 -13.35 -24.92 -45.89
C HIS A 364 -13.49 -25.42 -44.46
N ALA A 365 -14.63 -26.00 -44.11
CA ALA A 365 -14.73 -26.86 -42.91
C ALA A 365 -15.79 -27.94 -43.07
N ARG A 366 -15.50 -28.95 -43.89
CA ARG A 366 -16.15 -30.27 -43.78
C ARG A 366 -15.11 -31.33 -43.52
N SER A 367 -15.39 -32.13 -42.49
CA SER A 367 -14.77 -33.40 -42.05
C SER A 367 -13.70 -33.31 -40.97
N THR A 368 -14.02 -33.59 -39.70
CA THR A 368 -13.95 -34.92 -39.06
C THR A 368 -14.36 -34.85 -37.58
N PRO A 369 -14.97 -35.88 -37.01
CA PRO A 369 -15.42 -35.88 -35.62
C PRO A 369 -14.40 -36.57 -34.70
N SER A 370 -14.10 -36.02 -33.52
CA SER A 370 -13.52 -36.81 -32.46
C SER A 370 -13.75 -36.21 -31.05
N ARG A 371 -14.55 -36.98 -30.33
CA ARG A 371 -14.48 -37.30 -28.88
C ARG A 371 -14.33 -36.19 -27.85
N SER A 372 -15.44 -36.03 -27.13
CA SER A 372 -15.64 -35.46 -25.81
C SER A 372 -14.69 -36.03 -24.76
N LEU A 373 -14.04 -35.14 -23.99
CA LEU A 373 -13.73 -35.37 -22.60
C LEU A 373 -14.18 -34.12 -21.87
N GLY A 374 -15.15 -34.32 -20.94
CA GLY A 374 -15.76 -33.25 -20.17
C GLY A 374 -14.77 -32.60 -19.21
N SER A 375 -14.74 -31.29 -19.27
CA SER A 375 -14.22 -30.46 -18.25
C SER A 375 -15.27 -29.38 -17.99
N THR A 376 -15.83 -29.39 -16.81
CA THR A 376 -16.78 -28.38 -16.31
C THR A 376 -16.08 -27.04 -16.16
N ALA A 377 -16.03 -26.29 -17.25
CA ALA A 377 -15.75 -24.87 -17.21
C ALA A 377 -17.07 -24.14 -16.94
N HIS A 378 -17.26 -23.62 -15.74
CA HIS A 378 -18.37 -22.73 -15.46
C HIS A 378 -18.25 -21.48 -16.35
N SER A 379 -19.25 -21.38 -17.18
CA SER A 379 -19.58 -20.29 -18.10
C SER A 379 -19.57 -18.95 -17.37
N LEU A 380 -18.63 -18.09 -17.74
CA LEU A 380 -18.73 -16.65 -17.54
C LEU A 380 -19.48 -16.06 -18.73
N GLN A 381 -20.81 -16.24 -18.72
CA GLN A 381 -21.72 -15.47 -19.55
C GLN A 381 -22.64 -14.65 -18.68
N ASP A 382 -22.79 -13.38 -19.07
CA ASP A 382 -23.83 -12.43 -18.71
C ASP A 382 -23.71 -11.71 -17.33
N VAL A 383 -22.83 -10.70 -17.29
CA VAL A 383 -23.21 -9.37 -16.77
C VAL A 383 -22.51 -8.33 -17.64
N GLU A 384 -23.18 -7.90 -18.70
CA GLU A 384 -22.82 -6.65 -19.39
C GLU A 384 -23.31 -5.45 -18.57
N PRO A 385 -22.42 -4.64 -17.95
CA PRO A 385 -22.77 -3.27 -17.70
C PRO A 385 -22.61 -2.54 -19.04
N SER A 386 -23.70 -2.04 -19.60
CA SER A 386 -23.73 -1.11 -20.73
C SER A 386 -22.96 0.16 -20.34
N PHE A 387 -21.65 0.12 -20.41
CA PHE A 387 -20.81 1.30 -20.44
C PHE A 387 -20.88 1.84 -21.86
N ARG A 388 -21.71 2.85 -22.08
CA ARG A 388 -21.62 3.69 -23.28
C ARG A 388 -20.22 4.27 -23.29
N THR A 389 -19.36 3.71 -24.14
CA THR A 389 -18.13 4.38 -24.56
C THR A 389 -18.56 5.71 -25.20
N PRO A 390 -17.99 6.85 -24.77
CA PRO A 390 -18.15 8.09 -25.54
C PRO A 390 -17.57 7.82 -26.94
N ASP A 391 -18.30 8.25 -27.95
CA ASP A 391 -18.00 8.10 -29.37
C ASP A 391 -16.50 8.18 -29.65
N ALA A 392 -15.95 7.11 -30.18
CA ALA A 392 -14.57 6.98 -30.60
C ALA A 392 -14.34 7.80 -31.87
N SER A 393 -14.35 9.13 -31.75
CA SER A 393 -13.68 10.02 -32.68
C SER A 393 -12.19 9.98 -32.32
N SER A 394 -11.43 9.16 -33.01
CA SER A 394 -9.97 9.18 -33.25
C SER A 394 -9.07 9.94 -32.28
N THR A 395 -9.25 9.82 -30.95
CA THR A 395 -8.23 10.16 -29.99
C THR A 395 -7.22 9.03 -29.99
N SER A 396 -6.04 9.28 -30.57
CA SER A 396 -4.99 8.28 -30.67
C SER A 396 -4.72 7.68 -29.28
N SER A 397 -4.39 6.40 -29.19
CA SER A 397 -4.00 5.69 -27.96
C SER A 397 -2.96 6.49 -27.15
N THR A 398 -2.11 7.26 -27.84
CA THR A 398 -1.14 8.18 -27.25
C THR A 398 -1.76 9.34 -26.45
N SER A 399 -2.90 9.88 -26.90
CA SER A 399 -3.62 10.95 -26.18
C SER A 399 -4.23 10.43 -24.87
N THR A 400 -4.79 9.21 -24.89
CA THR A 400 -5.31 8.55 -23.70
C THR A 400 -4.19 8.22 -22.70
N ALA A 401 -3.07 7.68 -23.19
CA ALA A 401 -1.89 7.42 -22.36
C ALA A 401 -1.35 8.68 -21.70
N GLU A 402 -1.34 9.80 -22.44
CA GLU A 402 -0.93 11.10 -21.90
C GLU A 402 -1.87 11.59 -20.80
N ALA A 403 -3.16 11.52 -21.00
CA ALA A 403 -4.14 11.93 -20.01
C ALA A 403 -4.01 11.11 -18.72
N LEU A 404 -3.82 9.79 -18.84
CA LEU A 404 -3.58 8.90 -17.71
C LEU A 404 -2.32 9.27 -16.94
N LEU A 405 -1.19 9.45 -17.63
CA LEU A 405 0.09 9.76 -16.99
C LEU A 405 0.10 11.15 -16.35
N ARG A 406 -0.49 12.14 -16.99
CA ARG A 406 -0.64 13.48 -16.41
C ARG A 406 -1.48 13.44 -15.15
N THR A 407 -2.61 12.73 -15.17
CA THR A 407 -3.45 12.60 -13.98
C THR A 407 -2.67 11.93 -12.84
N VAL A 408 -1.89 10.87 -13.11
CA VAL A 408 -1.06 10.20 -12.10
C VAL A 408 -0.01 11.15 -11.54
N THR A 409 0.76 11.83 -12.40
CA THR A 409 1.86 12.71 -11.96
C THR A 409 1.38 13.99 -11.25
N GLN A 410 0.12 14.37 -11.43
CA GLN A 410 -0.50 15.52 -10.76
C GLN A 410 -1.29 15.16 -9.50
N SER A 411 -1.52 13.86 -9.23
CA SER A 411 -2.32 13.40 -8.10
C SER A 411 -1.52 12.43 -7.19
N HIS A 412 -2.09 11.28 -6.89
CA HIS A 412 -1.56 10.29 -5.94
C HIS A 412 -0.22 9.65 -6.35
N GLY A 413 0.10 9.63 -7.65
CA GLY A 413 1.35 9.04 -8.17
C GLY A 413 2.43 10.08 -8.52
N TYR A 414 2.39 11.27 -7.94
CA TYR A 414 3.37 12.33 -8.18
C TYR A 414 4.81 11.92 -7.82
N ASP A 415 4.95 11.01 -6.89
CA ASP A 415 6.21 10.46 -6.36
C ASP A 415 6.62 9.13 -6.99
N VAL A 416 5.92 8.69 -8.04
CA VAL A 416 6.18 7.43 -8.75
C VAL A 416 7.12 7.68 -9.94
N PRO A 417 8.41 7.29 -9.85
CA PRO A 417 9.39 7.54 -10.93
C PRO A 417 9.00 6.85 -12.24
N GLU A 418 8.32 5.69 -12.16
CA GLU A 418 7.85 4.95 -13.32
C GLU A 418 6.82 5.73 -14.16
N ALA A 419 5.96 6.53 -13.51
CA ALA A 419 4.99 7.38 -14.20
C ALA A 419 5.68 8.52 -14.95
N TRP A 420 6.67 9.19 -14.33
CA TRP A 420 7.45 10.24 -14.94
C TRP A 420 8.31 9.73 -16.10
N HIS A 421 8.89 8.54 -15.94
CA HIS A 421 9.65 7.90 -17.01
C HIS A 421 8.76 7.57 -18.21
N ALA A 422 7.55 7.01 -17.98
CA ALA A 422 6.59 6.73 -19.05
C ALA A 422 6.13 8.03 -19.74
N LEU A 423 5.93 9.11 -18.99
CA LEU A 423 5.60 10.44 -19.55
C LEU A 423 6.74 10.97 -20.45
N ALA A 424 7.99 10.76 -20.05
CA ALA A 424 9.16 11.14 -20.86
C ALA A 424 9.25 10.30 -22.15
N GLN A 425 8.96 9.00 -22.08
CA GLN A 425 8.91 8.14 -23.26
C GLN A 425 7.83 8.60 -24.24
N LEU A 426 6.65 8.93 -23.74
CA LEU A 426 5.56 9.48 -24.55
C LEU A 426 5.97 10.80 -25.21
N ALA A 427 6.60 11.74 -24.49
CA ALA A 427 7.06 12.99 -25.05
C ALA A 427 8.07 12.77 -26.19
N LYS A 428 8.94 11.76 -26.08
CA LYS A 428 9.86 11.34 -27.13
C LYS A 428 9.12 10.84 -28.38
N GLN A 429 8.11 9.99 -28.20
CA GLN A 429 7.33 9.39 -29.32
C GLN A 429 6.46 10.41 -30.04
N THR A 430 5.96 11.44 -29.32
CA THR A 430 5.09 12.49 -29.88
C THR A 430 5.85 13.68 -30.44
N SER A 431 7.20 13.60 -30.53
CA SER A 431 8.08 14.67 -31.02
C SER A 431 7.83 16.03 -30.35
N ARG A 432 7.49 16.00 -29.06
CA ARG A 432 7.23 17.21 -28.27
C ARG A 432 8.53 17.95 -27.95
N PRO A 433 8.43 19.23 -27.51
CA PRO A 433 9.59 20.01 -27.13
C PRO A 433 10.50 19.25 -26.18
N THR A 434 11.79 19.27 -26.45
CA THR A 434 12.84 18.60 -25.64
C THR A 434 12.78 18.99 -24.17
N ASP A 435 12.24 20.17 -23.84
CA ASP A 435 12.08 20.64 -22.47
C ASP A 435 11.08 19.83 -21.66
N THR A 436 9.96 19.40 -22.26
CA THR A 436 8.95 18.56 -21.55
C THR A 436 9.51 17.19 -21.25
N GLN A 437 10.21 16.59 -22.23
CA GLN A 437 10.88 15.32 -22.05
C GLN A 437 11.98 15.44 -20.97
N ARG A 438 12.79 16.49 -21.05
CA ARG A 438 13.89 16.73 -20.11
C ARG A 438 13.36 16.90 -18.67
N ARG A 439 12.30 17.68 -18.47
CA ARG A 439 11.66 17.85 -17.14
C ARG A 439 11.18 16.51 -16.59
N ALA A 440 10.45 15.74 -17.39
CA ALA A 440 9.95 14.43 -16.95
C ALA A 440 11.08 13.46 -16.62
N LEU A 441 12.18 13.43 -17.38
CA LEU A 441 13.37 12.61 -17.07
C LEU A 441 14.06 13.09 -15.80
N LEU A 442 14.22 14.39 -15.60
CA LEU A 442 14.85 14.94 -14.39
C LEU A 442 14.03 14.59 -13.14
N GLU A 443 12.69 14.69 -13.21
CA GLU A 443 11.83 14.28 -12.10
C GLU A 443 11.92 12.77 -11.86
N ALA A 444 11.91 11.94 -12.91
CA ALA A 444 12.09 10.50 -12.76
C ALA A 444 13.42 10.15 -12.08
N LEU A 445 14.53 10.80 -12.51
CA LEU A 445 15.86 10.59 -11.91
C LEU A 445 15.93 11.08 -10.46
N ARG A 446 15.35 12.25 -10.17
CA ARG A 446 15.28 12.79 -8.82
C ARG A 446 14.51 11.84 -7.89
N LEU A 447 13.40 11.31 -8.37
CA LEU A 447 12.58 10.35 -7.65
C LEU A 447 13.29 9.02 -7.47
N GLU A 448 14.03 8.55 -8.47
CA GLU A 448 14.80 7.31 -8.39
C GLU A 448 16.04 7.45 -7.49
N ALA A 449 16.68 8.64 -7.45
CA ALA A 449 17.83 8.90 -6.59
C ALA A 449 17.46 8.89 -5.10
N SER A 450 16.26 9.40 -4.77
CA SER A 450 15.72 9.42 -3.41
C SER A 450 14.39 8.65 -3.40
N ARG A 451 14.42 7.33 -3.66
CA ARG A 451 13.21 6.51 -3.77
C ARG A 451 12.23 6.80 -2.65
N PRO A 452 10.94 7.07 -2.96
CA PRO A 452 9.93 7.18 -1.95
C PRO A 452 9.86 5.85 -1.19
N ILE A 453 9.73 5.96 0.13
CA ILE A 453 9.69 4.79 0.98
C ILE A 453 8.30 4.21 0.89
N ARG A 454 8.21 3.09 0.18
CA ARG A 454 6.98 2.32 -0.04
C ARG A 454 7.17 0.91 0.45
N ALA A 455 6.09 0.31 0.90
CA ALA A 455 6.09 -1.12 1.13
C ALA A 455 6.50 -1.85 -0.15
N TRP A 456 7.36 -2.87 -0.03
CA TRP A 456 7.93 -3.55 -1.18
C TRP A 456 6.90 -4.18 -2.12
N HIS A 457 5.76 -4.64 -1.59
CA HIS A 457 4.68 -5.19 -2.42
C HIS A 457 4.07 -4.14 -3.36
N GLU A 458 3.97 -2.87 -2.94
CA GLU A 458 3.53 -1.76 -3.78
C GLU A 458 4.57 -1.44 -4.86
N ALA A 459 5.85 -1.45 -4.49
CA ALA A 459 6.94 -1.25 -5.44
C ALA A 459 7.01 -2.39 -6.47
N LEU A 460 6.74 -3.63 -6.07
CA LEU A 460 6.73 -4.79 -6.97
C LEU A 460 5.55 -4.75 -7.96
N ALA A 461 4.40 -4.17 -7.59
CA ALA A 461 3.27 -4.00 -8.49
C ALA A 461 3.60 -3.09 -9.70
N LEU A 462 4.56 -2.17 -9.55
CA LEU A 462 5.00 -1.25 -10.60
C LEU A 462 6.16 -1.80 -11.47
N ARG A 463 6.81 -2.89 -11.05
CA ARG A 463 7.87 -3.55 -11.83
C ARG A 463 7.24 -4.50 -12.86
N MET A 464 7.63 -4.32 -14.12
CA MET A 464 7.34 -5.28 -15.20
C MET A 464 8.25 -6.48 -15.12
#